data_2f0a9c1b842e50d042735052ee530f6b
#
_entry.id   2f0a9c1b842e50d042735052ee530f6b
#
_cell.length_a   1.000
_cell.length_b   1.000
_cell.length_c   1.000
_cell.angle_alpha   90.00
_cell.angle_beta   90.00
_cell.angle_gamma   90.00
#
_symmetry.space_group_name_H-M   'P 1'
#
loop_
_entity.id
_entity.type
_entity.pdbx_description
1 polymer ?
#
loop_
_entity_poly.entity_id
_entity_poly.type
_entity_poly.pdbx_seq_one_letter_code
_entity_poly.pdbx_strand_id
1 'polypeptide(L)'
;MAALTAAITVAGALVAPAWATPSYPSWAEVQAARKNVAKKKAIIKKLEAVIQAEAAEADKLGKVALIKGEAYNQAQDAVDVEAAKVDALQQQVNSAREQADQAKAQLGRIAAQMYRDGAIGTSLSMFLNAGKADDLLYKLGQQNQIASQSDTIYQRSIATAKYAQSLADDLTVAKNQLAAKAKIARDLYAEAKSAADAQQAVVDKNEALNKTFYAQLAVLQNTSAELERQRAEGLAAEARQNAGTSKPIAPELYSVGDANTSKVNIALNFAKAQLGEAYVLGGMGPSVWDCSGITKASYAAAGIYIGTHSATNQFNTMAAERKLVPLTQWQPGDLIWYSQSSSFNGDKYHVAIYIGDNLMLEAPNPARTVRIVGVRYGELFPYAGRPSAP
;
A
#
# COMPACT_ATOMS: atom_id res chain seq x y z
N MET A 1 18.93 21.70 -17.56
CA MET A 1 18.68 20.42 -16.88
C MET A 1 19.38 20.49 -15.53
N ALA A 2 18.66 20.87 -14.49
CA ALA A 2 19.20 21.02 -13.14
C ALA A 2 18.53 19.94 -12.27
N ALA A 3 19.34 18.97 -11.86
CA ALA A 3 18.95 17.96 -10.89
C ALA A 3 18.95 18.61 -9.51
N LEU A 4 17.78 18.75 -8.91
CA LEU A 4 17.65 19.16 -7.51
C LEU A 4 17.78 17.90 -6.64
N THR A 5 19.00 17.69 -6.13
CA THR A 5 19.25 16.74 -5.04
C THR A 5 18.93 17.44 -3.72
N ALA A 6 17.74 17.26 -3.19
CA ALA A 6 17.43 17.60 -1.82
C ALA A 6 17.80 16.42 -0.92
N ALA A 7 19.02 16.45 -0.38
CA ALA A 7 19.43 15.59 0.70
C ALA A 7 18.83 16.14 2.00
N ILE A 8 17.72 15.57 2.47
CA ILE A 8 17.23 15.83 3.82
C ILE A 8 17.86 14.77 4.73
N THR A 9 18.99 15.12 5.33
CA THR A 9 19.54 14.42 6.49
C THR A 9 18.77 14.87 7.72
N VAL A 10 17.69 14.18 8.08
CA VAL A 10 17.10 14.28 9.41
C VAL A 10 17.64 13.11 10.23
N ALA A 11 18.83 13.28 10.77
CA ALA A 11 19.29 12.52 11.92
C ALA A 11 18.59 13.09 13.18
N GLY A 12 17.28 12.86 13.29
CA GLY A 12 16.54 13.09 14.51
C GLY A 12 16.78 11.91 15.45
N ALA A 13 17.78 12.03 16.34
CA ALA A 13 17.80 11.20 17.53
C ALA A 13 16.44 11.39 18.20
N LEU A 14 15.61 10.32 18.26
CA LEU A 14 14.44 10.24 19.11
C LEU A 14 14.97 10.27 20.54
N VAL A 15 15.19 11.48 21.07
CA VAL A 15 15.24 11.68 22.50
C VAL A 15 13.85 11.32 22.97
N ALA A 16 13.71 10.11 23.51
CA ALA A 16 12.50 9.73 24.23
C ALA A 16 12.27 10.82 25.28
N PRO A 17 11.14 11.55 25.25
CA PRO A 17 10.88 12.52 26.28
C PRO A 17 10.95 11.78 27.61
N ALA A 18 11.72 12.31 28.58
CA ALA A 18 11.71 11.82 29.94
C ALA A 18 10.29 12.04 30.48
N TRP A 19 9.44 11.03 30.31
CA TRP A 19 8.09 11.03 30.83
C TRP A 19 8.20 11.10 32.35
N ALA A 20 7.79 12.23 32.91
CA ALA A 20 7.51 12.29 34.35
C ALA A 20 6.53 11.12 34.60
N THR A 21 7.00 10.11 35.35
CA THR A 21 6.17 8.96 35.73
C THR A 21 4.89 9.48 36.33
N PRO A 22 3.70 9.19 35.75
CA PRO A 22 2.47 9.69 36.33
C PRO A 22 2.40 9.24 37.78
N SER A 23 2.30 10.18 38.72
CA SER A 23 2.15 9.88 40.15
C SER A 23 0.74 9.31 40.33
N TYR A 24 0.64 7.99 40.41
CA TYR A 24 -0.62 7.29 40.73
C TYR A 24 -0.67 6.91 42.20
N PRO A 25 -1.89 6.73 42.78
CA PRO A 25 -2.06 6.40 44.19
C PRO A 25 -1.43 5.06 44.59
N SER A 26 -0.74 5.04 45.70
CA SER A 26 -0.25 3.81 46.32
C SER A 26 -1.38 3.02 46.98
N TRP A 27 -1.16 1.72 47.20
CA TRP A 27 -2.11 0.90 47.95
C TRP A 27 -2.40 1.43 49.37
N ALA A 28 -1.41 2.03 50.05
CA ALA A 28 -1.60 2.65 51.34
C ALA A 28 -2.57 3.84 51.29
N GLU A 29 -2.44 4.70 50.30
CA GLU A 29 -3.36 5.82 50.07
C GLU A 29 -4.78 5.33 49.75
N VAL A 30 -4.92 4.27 48.92
CA VAL A 30 -6.20 3.65 48.60
C VAL A 30 -6.87 3.10 49.88
N GLN A 31 -6.14 2.38 50.70
CA GLN A 31 -6.68 1.85 51.98
C GLN A 31 -7.08 2.97 52.94
N ALA A 32 -6.26 4.01 53.08
CA ALA A 32 -6.59 5.17 53.91
C ALA A 32 -7.83 5.94 53.43
N ALA A 33 -8.05 5.97 52.10
CA ALA A 33 -9.19 6.66 51.50
C ALA A 33 -10.53 5.93 51.69
N ARG A 34 -10.53 4.62 51.93
CA ARG A 34 -11.78 3.82 52.08
C ARG A 34 -12.73 4.37 53.15
N LYS A 35 -12.18 4.95 54.20
CA LYS A 35 -12.95 5.49 55.35
C LYS A 35 -13.38 6.95 55.18
N ASN A 36 -12.99 7.62 54.09
CA ASN A 36 -13.29 9.04 53.87
C ASN A 36 -13.84 9.26 52.46
N VAL A 37 -15.09 9.66 52.35
CA VAL A 37 -15.81 9.82 51.06
C VAL A 37 -15.12 10.82 50.11
N ALA A 38 -14.62 11.94 50.64
CA ALA A 38 -13.95 12.94 49.81
C ALA A 38 -12.61 12.43 49.24
N LYS A 39 -11.79 11.79 50.10
CA LYS A 39 -10.53 11.18 49.71
C LYS A 39 -10.76 10.04 48.69
N LYS A 40 -11.79 9.20 48.93
CA LYS A 40 -12.19 8.13 48.02
C LYS A 40 -12.50 8.65 46.62
N LYS A 41 -13.36 9.68 46.50
CA LYS A 41 -13.70 10.30 45.22
C LYS A 41 -12.47 10.89 44.50
N ALA A 42 -11.57 11.55 45.25
CA ALA A 42 -10.36 12.14 44.68
C ALA A 42 -9.42 11.08 44.12
N ILE A 43 -9.22 9.94 44.79
CA ILE A 43 -8.36 8.85 44.29
C ILE A 43 -8.98 8.14 43.12
N ILE A 44 -10.29 7.87 43.13
CA ILE A 44 -11.00 7.31 41.97
C ILE A 44 -10.78 8.19 40.73
N LYS A 45 -11.06 9.50 40.85
CA LYS A 45 -10.86 10.45 39.76
C LYS A 45 -9.42 10.48 39.27
N LYS A 46 -8.44 10.38 40.16
CA LYS A 46 -7.02 10.34 39.76
C LYS A 46 -6.67 9.07 39.01
N LEU A 47 -7.13 7.90 39.44
CA LEU A 47 -6.91 6.62 38.74
C LEU A 47 -7.56 6.60 37.35
N GLU A 48 -8.82 7.02 37.27
CA GLU A 48 -9.54 7.11 35.99
C GLU A 48 -8.82 8.06 35.01
N ALA A 49 -8.33 9.22 35.51
CA ALA A 49 -7.59 10.16 34.67
C ALA A 49 -6.27 9.59 34.14
N VAL A 50 -5.53 8.82 34.97
CA VAL A 50 -4.30 8.16 34.54
C VAL A 50 -4.58 7.10 33.48
N ILE A 51 -5.59 6.24 33.72
CA ILE A 51 -5.99 5.21 32.72
C ILE A 51 -6.37 5.84 31.37
N GLN A 52 -7.15 6.94 31.41
CA GLN A 52 -7.53 7.65 30.19
C GLN A 52 -6.34 8.29 29.47
N ALA A 53 -5.40 8.90 30.23
CA ALA A 53 -4.20 9.50 29.64
C ALA A 53 -3.30 8.44 28.98
N GLU A 54 -3.12 7.28 29.60
CA GLU A 54 -2.37 6.16 29.05
C GLU A 54 -3.02 5.59 27.78
N ALA A 55 -4.35 5.47 27.78
CA ALA A 55 -5.10 5.04 26.60
C ALA A 55 -4.96 6.05 25.44
N ALA A 56 -5.04 7.35 25.72
CA ALA A 56 -4.88 8.40 24.73
C ALA A 56 -3.47 8.43 24.14
N GLU A 57 -2.42 8.20 24.93
CA GLU A 57 -1.05 8.13 24.42
C GLU A 57 -0.85 6.89 23.54
N ALA A 58 -1.39 5.73 23.93
CA ALA A 58 -1.36 4.53 23.09
C ALA A 58 -2.09 4.75 21.74
N ASP A 59 -3.23 5.41 21.75
CA ASP A 59 -4.00 5.75 20.54
C ASP A 59 -3.22 6.74 19.64
N LYS A 60 -2.53 7.73 20.24
CA LYS A 60 -1.66 8.67 19.51
C LYS A 60 -0.50 7.96 18.83
N LEU A 61 0.19 7.07 19.53
CA LEU A 61 1.28 6.28 18.94
C LEU A 61 0.76 5.33 17.88
N GLY A 62 -0.41 4.72 18.09
CA GLY A 62 -1.08 3.89 17.09
C GLY A 62 -1.38 4.64 15.79
N LYS A 63 -1.82 5.89 15.90
CA LYS A 63 -2.01 6.76 14.73
C LYS A 63 -0.70 7.04 14.01
N VAL A 64 0.40 7.31 14.73
CA VAL A 64 1.73 7.49 14.11
C VAL A 64 2.15 6.23 13.37
N ALA A 65 1.94 5.04 13.96
CA ALA A 65 2.24 3.77 13.32
C ALA A 65 1.42 3.56 12.02
N LEU A 66 0.14 3.92 12.02
CA LEU A 66 -0.71 3.86 10.83
C LEU A 66 -0.23 4.79 9.71
N ILE A 67 0.13 6.04 10.03
CA ILE A 67 0.63 7.01 9.04
C ILE A 67 1.94 6.50 8.42
N LYS A 68 2.86 5.98 9.24
CA LYS A 68 4.12 5.41 8.76
C LYS A 68 3.88 4.12 7.96
N GLY A 69 2.94 3.30 8.40
CA GLY A 69 2.51 2.10 7.69
C GLY A 69 1.96 2.39 6.30
N GLU A 70 1.11 3.40 6.18
CA GLU A 70 0.58 3.82 4.88
C GLU A 70 1.69 4.35 3.94
N ALA A 71 2.64 5.14 4.46
CA ALA A 71 3.79 5.59 3.67
C ALA A 71 4.62 4.41 3.14
N TYR A 72 4.81 3.37 3.96
CA TYR A 72 5.44 2.12 3.52
C TYR A 72 4.61 1.41 2.43
N ASN A 73 3.30 1.26 2.62
CA ASN A 73 2.43 0.58 1.66
C ASN A 73 2.44 1.29 0.30
N GLN A 74 2.39 2.62 0.26
CA GLN A 74 2.52 3.41 -0.98
C GLN A 74 3.89 3.21 -1.64
N ALA A 75 4.96 3.16 -0.85
CA ALA A 75 6.30 2.90 -1.39
C ALA A 75 6.43 1.48 -1.94
N GLN A 76 5.81 0.49 -1.30
CA GLN A 76 5.76 -0.89 -1.78
C GLN A 76 4.96 -0.99 -3.08
N ASP A 77 3.82 -0.31 -3.20
CA ASP A 77 3.08 -0.21 -4.47
C ASP A 77 3.96 0.34 -5.60
N ALA A 78 4.78 1.36 -5.30
CA ALA A 78 5.70 1.93 -6.28
C ALA A 78 6.83 0.95 -6.68
N VAL A 79 7.26 0.08 -5.78
CA VAL A 79 8.19 -1.03 -6.06
C VAL A 79 7.53 -2.05 -6.97
N ASP A 80 6.31 -2.47 -6.67
CA ASP A 80 5.59 -3.50 -7.44
C ASP A 80 5.33 -3.05 -8.88
N VAL A 81 4.94 -1.78 -9.07
CA VAL A 81 4.77 -1.19 -10.41
C VAL A 81 6.10 -1.17 -11.19
N GLU A 82 7.22 -0.79 -10.56
CA GLU A 82 8.51 -0.75 -11.24
C GLU A 82 9.04 -2.16 -11.52
N ALA A 83 8.78 -3.13 -10.63
CA ALA A 83 9.13 -4.53 -10.85
C ALA A 83 8.41 -5.11 -12.07
N ALA A 84 7.11 -4.87 -12.19
CA ALA A 84 6.33 -5.29 -13.37
C ALA A 84 6.87 -4.66 -14.67
N LYS A 85 7.31 -3.39 -14.62
CA LYS A 85 7.94 -2.72 -15.76
C LYS A 85 9.30 -3.36 -16.13
N VAL A 86 10.12 -3.69 -15.14
CA VAL A 86 11.39 -4.40 -15.34
C VAL A 86 11.16 -5.75 -16.01
N ASP A 87 10.17 -6.51 -15.54
CA ASP A 87 9.83 -7.82 -16.13
C ASP A 87 9.36 -7.69 -17.58
N ALA A 88 8.51 -6.73 -17.89
CA ALA A 88 8.05 -6.45 -19.25
C ALA A 88 9.22 -6.05 -20.17
N LEU A 89 10.10 -5.15 -19.72
CA LEU A 89 11.27 -4.74 -20.48
C LEU A 89 12.25 -5.90 -20.67
N GLN A 90 12.43 -6.78 -19.68
CA GLN A 90 13.28 -7.96 -19.81
C GLN A 90 12.78 -8.90 -20.90
N GLN A 91 11.47 -9.13 -20.99
CA GLN A 91 10.87 -9.93 -22.07
C GLN A 91 11.08 -9.28 -23.45
N GLN A 92 10.91 -7.96 -23.56
CA GLN A 92 11.14 -7.21 -24.79
C GLN A 92 12.62 -7.29 -25.23
N VAL A 93 13.56 -7.13 -24.31
CA VAL A 93 15.01 -7.27 -24.58
C VAL A 93 15.34 -8.66 -25.10
N ASN A 94 14.78 -9.70 -24.47
CA ASN A 94 15.03 -11.09 -24.92
C ASN A 94 14.52 -11.30 -26.35
N SER A 95 13.29 -10.89 -26.64
CA SER A 95 12.72 -10.98 -27.98
C SER A 95 13.49 -10.16 -29.02
N ALA A 96 13.90 -8.93 -28.67
CA ALA A 96 14.66 -8.08 -29.60
C ALA A 96 16.06 -8.64 -29.90
N ARG A 97 16.73 -9.23 -28.87
CA ARG A 97 18.02 -9.91 -29.08
C ARG A 97 17.88 -11.11 -30.01
N GLU A 98 16.86 -11.94 -29.81
CA GLU A 98 16.59 -13.08 -30.66
C GLU A 98 16.39 -12.63 -32.14
N GLN A 99 15.62 -11.58 -32.38
CA GLN A 99 15.41 -11.01 -33.71
C GLN A 99 16.71 -10.47 -34.31
N ALA A 100 17.56 -9.82 -33.50
CA ALA A 100 18.86 -9.32 -33.95
C ALA A 100 19.81 -10.47 -34.32
N ASP A 101 19.83 -11.54 -33.53
CA ASP A 101 20.65 -12.74 -33.78
C ASP A 101 20.17 -13.48 -35.05
N GLN A 102 18.86 -13.59 -35.26
CA GLN A 102 18.29 -14.15 -36.48
C GLN A 102 18.67 -13.32 -37.72
N ALA A 103 18.58 -11.99 -37.65
CA ALA A 103 18.98 -11.09 -38.71
C ALA A 103 20.47 -11.20 -39.03
N LYS A 104 21.32 -11.26 -37.99
CA LYS A 104 22.76 -11.47 -38.08
C LYS A 104 23.11 -12.82 -38.73
N ALA A 105 22.41 -13.88 -38.33
CA ALA A 105 22.60 -15.21 -38.90
C ALA A 105 22.17 -15.25 -40.39
N GLN A 106 21.10 -14.53 -40.75
CA GLN A 106 20.68 -14.36 -42.14
C GLN A 106 21.75 -13.66 -42.98
N LEU A 107 22.29 -12.56 -42.48
CA LEU A 107 23.38 -11.82 -43.10
C LEU A 107 24.63 -12.70 -43.29
N GLY A 108 24.99 -13.47 -42.26
CA GLY A 108 26.11 -14.41 -42.35
C GLY A 108 25.95 -15.50 -43.42
N ARG A 109 24.72 -16.03 -43.60
CA ARG A 109 24.42 -17.01 -44.67
C ARG A 109 24.59 -16.37 -46.04
N ILE A 110 24.11 -15.15 -46.27
CA ILE A 110 24.25 -14.42 -47.53
C ILE A 110 25.75 -14.16 -47.83
N ALA A 111 26.49 -13.65 -46.84
CA ALA A 111 27.93 -13.42 -47.02
C ALA A 111 28.70 -14.71 -47.36
N ALA A 112 28.39 -15.82 -46.69
CA ALA A 112 29.00 -17.11 -46.97
C ALA A 112 28.62 -17.64 -48.40
N GLN A 113 27.41 -17.38 -48.87
CA GLN A 113 26.98 -17.74 -50.22
C GLN A 113 27.70 -16.87 -51.25
N MET A 114 27.75 -15.55 -51.06
CA MET A 114 28.49 -14.64 -51.98
C MET A 114 29.97 -15.00 -52.07
N TYR A 115 30.58 -15.43 -50.98
CA TYR A 115 31.98 -15.90 -50.98
C TYR A 115 32.16 -17.21 -51.77
N ARG A 116 31.29 -18.20 -51.56
CA ARG A 116 31.33 -19.48 -52.31
C ARG A 116 31.08 -19.33 -53.80
N ASP A 117 30.15 -18.45 -54.17
CA ASP A 117 29.76 -18.23 -55.56
C ASP A 117 30.77 -17.35 -56.31
N GLY A 118 31.89 -16.99 -55.68
CA GLY A 118 32.98 -16.26 -56.31
C GLY A 118 32.55 -14.87 -56.82
N ALA A 119 31.66 -14.19 -56.10
CA ALA A 119 31.04 -12.91 -56.52
C ALA A 119 32.04 -11.79 -56.83
N ILE A 120 33.32 -11.93 -56.44
CA ILE A 120 34.41 -11.00 -56.77
C ILE A 120 35.01 -11.32 -58.16
N GLY A 121 34.83 -12.56 -58.67
CA GLY A 121 35.39 -12.99 -59.96
C GLY A 121 34.38 -13.12 -61.12
N THR A 122 33.07 -13.14 -60.79
CA THR A 122 32.03 -13.50 -61.79
C THR A 122 31.67 -12.35 -62.74
N SER A 123 31.91 -11.11 -62.44
CA SER A 123 31.61 -9.98 -63.31
C SER A 123 32.38 -10.05 -64.62
N LEU A 124 33.65 -10.41 -64.58
CA LEU A 124 34.49 -10.52 -65.75
C LEU A 124 34.18 -11.79 -66.57
N SER A 125 33.97 -12.94 -65.93
CA SER A 125 33.61 -14.20 -66.62
C SER A 125 32.21 -14.16 -67.20
N MET A 126 31.26 -13.42 -66.63
CA MET A 126 29.92 -13.16 -67.10
C MET A 126 29.94 -12.36 -68.41
N PHE A 127 30.81 -11.35 -68.52
CA PHE A 127 31.00 -10.56 -69.75
C PHE A 127 31.67 -11.36 -70.85
N LEU A 128 32.61 -12.24 -70.51
CA LEU A 128 33.36 -13.03 -71.48
C LEU A 128 32.58 -14.25 -72.02
N ASN A 129 31.57 -14.74 -71.30
CA ASN A 129 30.78 -15.94 -71.66
C ASN A 129 29.31 -15.65 -72.03
N ALA A 130 28.90 -14.41 -72.23
CA ALA A 130 27.52 -14.05 -72.53
C ALA A 130 27.25 -14.33 -74.03
N GLY A 131 26.69 -15.50 -74.38
CA GLY A 131 26.34 -15.87 -75.69
C GLY A 131 25.11 -15.20 -76.34
N LYS A 132 24.25 -14.52 -75.50
CA LYS A 132 23.11 -13.71 -75.96
C LYS A 132 22.86 -12.55 -74.93
N ALA A 133 22.49 -11.38 -75.51
CA ALA A 133 22.21 -10.18 -74.74
C ALA A 133 21.12 -10.37 -73.68
N ASP A 134 20.07 -11.14 -73.92
CA ASP A 134 18.96 -11.46 -73.04
C ASP A 134 19.40 -12.26 -71.81
N ASP A 135 20.35 -13.18 -71.99
CA ASP A 135 20.89 -13.98 -70.88
C ASP A 135 21.75 -13.13 -69.90
N LEU A 136 22.46 -12.15 -70.47
CA LEU A 136 23.24 -11.17 -69.70
C LEU A 136 22.32 -10.25 -68.90
N LEU A 137 21.26 -9.70 -69.51
CA LEU A 137 20.30 -8.84 -68.90
C LEU A 137 19.54 -9.57 -67.79
N TYR A 138 19.16 -10.82 -67.97
CA TYR A 138 18.53 -11.66 -66.98
C TYR A 138 19.44 -11.88 -65.72
N LYS A 139 20.71 -12.23 -66.00
CA LYS A 139 21.71 -12.44 -64.93
C LYS A 139 22.04 -11.14 -64.19
N LEU A 140 22.12 -9.99 -64.84
CA LEU A 140 22.30 -8.68 -64.23
C LEU A 140 21.07 -8.30 -63.39
N GLY A 141 19.87 -8.61 -63.90
CA GLY A 141 18.62 -8.43 -63.09
C GLY A 141 18.58 -9.23 -61.78
N GLN A 142 18.99 -10.52 -61.89
CA GLN A 142 19.12 -11.38 -60.69
C GLN A 142 20.18 -10.85 -59.71
N GLN A 143 21.32 -10.35 -60.17
CA GLN A 143 22.39 -9.80 -59.39
C GLN A 143 21.96 -8.52 -58.68
N ASN A 144 21.21 -7.63 -59.35
CA ASN A 144 20.60 -6.45 -58.73
C ASN A 144 19.56 -6.82 -57.64
N GLN A 145 18.76 -7.86 -57.86
CA GLN A 145 17.79 -8.34 -56.88
C GLN A 145 18.48 -8.90 -55.63
N ILE A 146 19.55 -9.69 -55.81
CA ILE A 146 20.36 -10.20 -54.68
C ILE A 146 21.02 -9.05 -53.92
N ALA A 147 21.57 -8.05 -54.60
CA ALA A 147 22.19 -6.88 -53.99
C ALA A 147 21.17 -6.07 -53.15
N SER A 148 19.96 -5.82 -53.72
CA SER A 148 18.91 -5.08 -52.99
C SER A 148 18.36 -5.86 -51.80
N GLN A 149 18.22 -7.19 -51.89
CA GLN A 149 17.85 -8.04 -50.77
C GLN A 149 18.93 -8.04 -49.69
N SER A 150 20.21 -8.09 -50.07
CA SER A 150 21.34 -8.06 -49.15
C SER A 150 21.40 -6.73 -48.36
N ASP A 151 21.18 -5.60 -49.04
CA ASP A 151 21.11 -4.29 -48.39
C ASP A 151 19.92 -4.22 -47.41
N THR A 152 18.75 -4.68 -47.81
CA THR A 152 17.57 -4.72 -46.93
C THR A 152 17.83 -5.53 -45.66
N ILE A 153 18.45 -6.70 -45.76
CA ILE A 153 18.79 -7.56 -44.63
C ILE A 153 19.86 -6.92 -43.76
N TYR A 154 20.86 -6.26 -44.40
CA TYR A 154 21.90 -5.52 -43.67
C TYR A 154 21.30 -4.36 -42.83
N GLN A 155 20.47 -3.53 -43.46
CA GLN A 155 19.78 -2.43 -42.78
C GLN A 155 18.88 -2.94 -41.66
N ARG A 156 18.14 -4.03 -41.87
CA ARG A 156 17.35 -4.70 -40.85
C ARG A 156 18.20 -5.21 -39.69
N SER A 157 19.36 -5.80 -39.97
CA SER A 157 20.29 -6.30 -38.93
C SER A 157 20.80 -5.16 -38.05
N ILE A 158 21.18 -4.03 -38.64
CA ILE A 158 21.59 -2.84 -37.87
C ILE A 158 20.42 -2.27 -37.07
N ALA A 159 19.25 -2.16 -37.64
CA ALA A 159 18.07 -1.62 -36.97
C ALA A 159 17.65 -2.48 -35.78
N THR A 160 17.59 -3.81 -35.94
CA THR A 160 17.25 -4.73 -34.84
C THR A 160 18.31 -4.73 -33.75
N ALA A 161 19.60 -4.66 -34.09
CA ALA A 161 20.68 -4.56 -33.11
C ALA A 161 20.60 -3.25 -32.28
N LYS A 162 20.38 -2.11 -32.95
CA LYS A 162 20.19 -0.82 -32.29
C LYS A 162 18.95 -0.82 -31.39
N TYR A 163 17.85 -1.40 -31.83
CA TYR A 163 16.63 -1.53 -31.07
C TYR A 163 16.84 -2.39 -29.79
N ALA A 164 17.50 -3.55 -29.96
CA ALA A 164 17.83 -4.41 -28.81
C ALA A 164 18.75 -3.71 -27.82
N GLN A 165 19.70 -2.89 -28.27
CA GLN A 165 20.55 -2.11 -27.40
C GLN A 165 19.76 -1.04 -26.65
N SER A 166 18.91 -0.27 -27.34
CA SER A 166 18.07 0.74 -26.70
C SER A 166 17.18 0.16 -25.59
N LEU A 167 16.54 -1.00 -25.85
CA LEU A 167 15.75 -1.70 -24.82
C LEU A 167 16.60 -2.19 -23.64
N ALA A 168 17.85 -2.61 -23.89
CA ALA A 168 18.77 -3.02 -22.82
C ALA A 168 19.21 -1.82 -21.95
N ASP A 169 19.37 -0.65 -22.54
CA ASP A 169 19.66 0.59 -21.82
C ASP A 169 18.45 1.02 -20.98
N ASP A 170 17.24 0.98 -21.53
CA ASP A 170 15.99 1.24 -20.81
C ASP A 170 15.77 0.27 -19.65
N LEU A 171 16.06 -1.01 -19.85
CA LEU A 171 16.02 -2.02 -18.80
C LEU A 171 17.01 -1.72 -17.67
N THR A 172 18.20 -1.26 -17.99
CA THR A 172 19.21 -0.87 -17.01
C THR A 172 18.72 0.32 -16.18
N VAL A 173 18.12 1.32 -16.81
CA VAL A 173 17.51 2.47 -16.12
C VAL A 173 16.37 2.00 -15.19
N ALA A 174 15.47 1.14 -15.69
CA ALA A 174 14.36 0.61 -14.90
C ALA A 174 14.84 -0.21 -13.69
N LYS A 175 15.87 -1.05 -13.84
CA LYS A 175 16.49 -1.79 -12.71
C LYS A 175 17.08 -0.85 -11.65
N ASN A 176 17.73 0.22 -12.07
CA ASN A 176 18.26 1.21 -11.13
C ASN A 176 17.13 1.96 -10.38
N GLN A 177 16.04 2.30 -11.08
CA GLN A 177 14.85 2.88 -10.47
C GLN A 177 14.18 1.92 -9.48
N LEU A 178 14.05 0.65 -9.82
CA LEU A 178 13.54 -0.39 -8.92
C LEU A 178 14.40 -0.51 -7.66
N ALA A 179 15.72 -0.54 -7.79
CA ALA A 179 16.63 -0.59 -6.65
C ALA A 179 16.49 0.64 -5.72
N ALA A 180 16.34 1.83 -6.31
CA ALA A 180 16.12 3.07 -5.55
C ALA A 180 14.78 3.05 -4.80
N LYS A 181 13.68 2.66 -5.45
CA LYS A 181 12.35 2.52 -4.84
C LYS A 181 12.35 1.46 -3.74
N ALA A 182 12.99 0.31 -3.97
CA ALA A 182 13.11 -0.75 -2.98
C ALA A 182 13.92 -0.30 -1.75
N LYS A 183 14.91 0.58 -1.92
CA LYS A 183 15.61 1.20 -0.77
C LYS A 183 14.66 2.08 0.04
N ILE A 184 13.91 2.96 -0.63
CA ILE A 184 12.93 3.85 0.02
C ILE A 184 11.89 3.01 0.80
N ALA A 185 11.34 1.97 0.19
CA ALA A 185 10.37 1.10 0.86
C ALA A 185 10.96 0.43 2.10
N ARG A 186 12.22 -0.05 2.05
CA ARG A 186 12.90 -0.62 3.23
C ARG A 186 13.10 0.40 4.35
N ASP A 187 13.51 1.62 4.01
CA ASP A 187 13.72 2.69 4.99
C ASP A 187 12.39 3.05 5.68
N LEU A 188 11.31 3.21 4.90
CA LEU A 188 9.96 3.47 5.42
C LEU A 188 9.39 2.30 6.23
N TYR A 189 9.68 1.05 5.85
CA TYR A 189 9.32 -0.12 6.66
C TYR A 189 9.99 -0.07 8.03
N ALA A 190 11.28 0.27 8.09
CA ALA A 190 12.00 0.38 9.35
C ALA A 190 11.41 1.47 10.25
N GLU A 191 11.03 2.63 9.68
CA GLU A 191 10.35 3.70 10.40
C GLU A 191 8.96 3.26 10.91
N ALA A 192 8.16 2.61 10.07
CA ALA A 192 6.83 2.12 10.44
C ALA A 192 6.92 1.04 11.52
N LYS A 193 7.87 0.11 11.40
CA LYS A 193 8.13 -0.90 12.42
C LYS A 193 8.55 -0.28 13.75
N SER A 194 9.45 0.70 13.75
CA SER A 194 9.85 1.41 14.96
C SER A 194 8.68 2.10 15.65
N ALA A 195 7.79 2.72 14.88
CA ALA A 195 6.57 3.34 15.41
C ALA A 195 5.60 2.30 16.00
N ALA A 196 5.47 1.14 15.36
CA ALA A 196 4.66 0.03 15.85
C ALA A 196 5.22 -0.56 17.14
N ASP A 197 6.53 -0.79 17.21
CA ASP A 197 7.22 -1.30 18.39
C ASP A 197 7.09 -0.32 19.59
N ALA A 198 7.18 0.99 19.31
CA ALA A 198 6.99 2.03 20.32
C ALA A 198 5.55 2.02 20.89
N GLN A 199 4.54 1.87 20.04
CA GLN A 199 3.16 1.71 20.47
C GLN A 199 2.98 0.44 21.31
N GLN A 200 3.48 -0.70 20.85
CA GLN A 200 3.37 -1.97 21.57
C GLN A 200 3.98 -1.87 22.96
N ALA A 201 5.17 -1.30 23.09
CA ALA A 201 5.83 -1.11 24.38
C ALA A 201 4.98 -0.28 25.38
N VAL A 202 4.29 0.76 24.89
CA VAL A 202 3.38 1.56 25.72
C VAL A 202 2.14 0.76 26.10
N VAL A 203 1.56 -0.01 25.20
CA VAL A 203 0.39 -0.85 25.48
C VAL A 203 0.75 -1.92 26.53
N ASP A 204 1.86 -2.62 26.38
CA ASP A 204 2.32 -3.65 27.32
C ASP A 204 2.54 -3.07 28.72
N LYS A 205 3.18 -1.89 28.80
CA LYS A 205 3.36 -1.17 30.07
C LYS A 205 2.01 -0.79 30.68
N ASN A 206 1.09 -0.26 29.87
CA ASN A 206 -0.22 0.16 30.34
C ASN A 206 -1.06 -1.04 30.83
N GLU A 207 -1.00 -2.20 30.15
CA GLU A 207 -1.68 -3.40 30.61
C GLU A 207 -1.17 -3.87 31.98
N ALA A 208 0.14 -3.84 32.20
CA ALA A 208 0.74 -4.21 33.49
C ALA A 208 0.29 -3.26 34.62
N LEU A 209 0.25 -1.95 34.36
CA LEU A 209 -0.19 -0.94 35.33
C LEU A 209 -1.71 -1.01 35.58
N ASN A 210 -2.49 -1.17 34.51
CA ASN A 210 -3.95 -1.19 34.57
C ASN A 210 -4.50 -2.36 35.40
N LYS A 211 -3.83 -3.50 35.45
CA LYS A 211 -4.18 -4.59 36.39
C LYS A 211 -4.21 -4.09 37.84
N THR A 212 -3.21 -3.30 38.24
CA THR A 212 -3.15 -2.70 39.59
C THR A 212 -4.23 -1.63 39.76
N PHE A 213 -4.43 -0.77 38.77
CA PHE A 213 -5.42 0.31 38.85
C PHE A 213 -6.85 -0.22 38.92
N TYR A 214 -7.21 -1.22 38.13
CA TYR A 214 -8.52 -1.86 38.22
C TYR A 214 -8.75 -2.57 39.56
N ALA A 215 -7.72 -3.21 40.11
CA ALA A 215 -7.82 -3.78 41.47
C ALA A 215 -8.01 -2.70 42.52
N GLN A 216 -7.33 -1.56 42.43
CA GLN A 216 -7.51 -0.42 43.34
C GLN A 216 -8.90 0.21 43.23
N LEU A 217 -9.40 0.40 41.98
CA LEU A 217 -10.76 0.88 41.73
C LEU A 217 -11.83 -0.07 42.29
N ALA A 218 -11.66 -1.37 42.09
CA ALA A 218 -12.56 -2.40 42.62
C ALA A 218 -12.71 -2.31 44.14
N VAL A 219 -11.58 -2.14 44.87
CA VAL A 219 -11.59 -1.96 46.33
C VAL A 219 -12.30 -0.67 46.72
N LEU A 220 -12.08 0.43 46.00
CA LEU A 220 -12.70 1.72 46.31
C LEU A 220 -14.20 1.74 45.94
N GLN A 221 -14.60 1.16 44.85
CA GLN A 221 -15.96 1.19 44.33
C GLN A 221 -16.83 0.02 44.85
N ASN A 222 -16.22 -0.97 45.51
CA ASN A 222 -16.85 -2.21 45.96
C ASN A 222 -17.39 -3.02 44.78
N THR A 223 -16.57 -3.17 43.74
CA THR A 223 -16.84 -3.87 42.48
C THR A 223 -15.80 -4.98 42.25
N SER A 224 -15.69 -5.50 41.03
CA SER A 224 -14.60 -6.39 40.62
C SER A 224 -13.62 -5.66 39.70
N ALA A 225 -12.36 -6.10 39.65
CA ALA A 225 -11.36 -5.56 38.75
C ALA A 225 -11.78 -5.72 37.28
N GLU A 226 -12.47 -6.81 36.95
CA GLU A 226 -12.99 -7.06 35.60
C GLU A 226 -14.09 -6.04 35.21
N LEU A 227 -15.00 -5.72 36.12
CA LEU A 227 -16.04 -4.72 35.86
C LEU A 227 -15.42 -3.32 35.68
N GLU A 228 -14.38 -2.96 36.45
CA GLU A 228 -13.67 -1.69 36.25
C GLU A 228 -12.90 -1.64 34.92
N ARG A 229 -12.34 -2.76 34.49
CA ARG A 229 -11.71 -2.88 33.16
C ARG A 229 -12.73 -2.62 32.07
N GLN A 230 -13.87 -3.33 32.09
CA GLN A 230 -14.93 -3.18 31.09
C GLN A 230 -15.48 -1.75 31.06
N ARG A 231 -15.64 -1.12 32.22
CA ARG A 231 -16.06 0.27 32.32
C ARG A 231 -15.04 1.23 31.69
N ALA A 232 -13.77 1.04 31.99
CA ALA A 232 -12.70 1.87 31.43
C ALA A 232 -12.61 1.73 29.91
N GLU A 233 -12.73 0.52 29.39
CA GLU A 233 -12.77 0.24 27.95
C GLU A 233 -13.99 0.88 27.27
N GLY A 234 -15.16 0.80 27.90
CA GLY A 234 -16.38 1.46 27.43
C GLY A 234 -16.23 2.99 27.38
N LEU A 235 -15.71 3.61 28.44
CA LEU A 235 -15.44 5.06 28.45
C LEU A 235 -14.40 5.48 27.41
N ALA A 236 -13.36 4.69 27.22
CA ALA A 236 -12.37 4.98 26.18
C ALA A 236 -12.94 4.81 24.77
N ALA A 237 -13.83 3.85 24.54
CA ALA A 237 -14.54 3.68 23.28
C ALA A 237 -15.48 4.86 23.00
N GLU A 238 -16.24 5.30 24.01
CA GLU A 238 -17.12 6.46 23.94
C GLU A 238 -16.34 7.75 23.68
N ALA A 239 -15.22 7.96 24.37
CA ALA A 239 -14.35 9.11 24.16
C ALA A 239 -13.78 9.15 22.74
N ARG A 240 -13.37 8.01 22.17
CA ARG A 240 -12.92 7.92 20.77
C ARG A 240 -14.04 8.22 19.77
N GLN A 241 -15.25 7.74 20.03
CA GLN A 241 -16.41 7.99 19.19
C GLN A 241 -16.79 9.47 19.22
N ASN A 242 -16.68 10.11 20.40
CA ASN A 242 -17.01 11.53 20.61
C ASN A 242 -15.84 12.48 20.29
N ALA A 243 -14.66 12.00 19.95
CA ALA A 243 -13.47 12.82 19.62
C ALA A 243 -13.61 13.64 18.34
N GLY A 244 -14.75 13.60 17.66
CA GLY A 244 -15.16 14.49 16.59
C GLY A 244 -16.64 14.73 16.71
N THR A 245 -17.04 15.94 17.02
CA THR A 245 -18.40 16.25 17.46
C THR A 245 -19.48 16.15 16.37
N SER A 246 -19.12 16.01 15.12
CA SER A 246 -20.09 15.86 14.03
C SER A 246 -19.54 15.07 12.85
N LYS A 247 -20.43 14.32 12.22
CA LYS A 247 -20.18 13.64 10.95
C LYS A 247 -19.81 14.68 9.89
N PRO A 248 -18.66 14.53 9.20
CA PRO A 248 -18.28 15.43 8.12
C PRO A 248 -19.34 15.47 7.01
N ILE A 249 -19.61 16.65 6.49
CA ILE A 249 -20.58 16.86 5.40
C ILE A 249 -19.80 17.23 4.14
N ALA A 250 -20.14 16.60 3.02
CA ALA A 250 -19.61 16.91 1.70
C ALA A 250 -20.72 16.89 0.65
N PRO A 251 -20.57 17.65 -0.44
CA PRO A 251 -21.51 17.60 -1.55
C PRO A 251 -21.42 16.26 -2.29
N GLU A 252 -22.49 15.87 -2.95
CA GLU A 252 -22.48 14.77 -3.90
C GLU A 252 -21.61 15.14 -5.11
N LEU A 253 -20.68 14.25 -5.48
CA LEU A 253 -19.79 14.47 -6.62
C LEU A 253 -20.43 14.00 -7.94
N TYR A 254 -21.17 12.91 -7.86
CA TYR A 254 -21.85 12.23 -8.96
C TYR A 254 -22.82 11.19 -8.39
N SER A 255 -23.79 10.76 -9.17
CA SER A 255 -24.73 9.71 -8.74
C SER A 255 -24.03 8.36 -8.71
N VAL A 256 -24.10 7.68 -7.58
CA VAL A 256 -23.60 6.31 -7.37
C VAL A 256 -24.80 5.40 -7.07
N GLY A 257 -24.91 4.29 -7.77
CA GLY A 257 -25.94 3.31 -7.53
C GLY A 257 -25.89 2.71 -6.12
N ASP A 258 -26.94 1.98 -5.75
CA ASP A 258 -26.99 1.29 -4.47
C ASP A 258 -25.95 0.16 -4.40
N ALA A 259 -25.56 -0.16 -3.16
CA ALA A 259 -24.66 -1.27 -2.89
C ALA A 259 -25.29 -2.61 -3.31
N ASN A 260 -24.53 -3.45 -4.00
CA ASN A 260 -24.95 -4.83 -4.30
C ASN A 260 -24.90 -5.68 -3.04
N THR A 261 -26.06 -5.94 -2.46
CA THR A 261 -26.21 -6.64 -1.17
C THR A 261 -25.53 -8.02 -1.15
N SER A 262 -25.58 -8.76 -2.25
CA SER A 262 -24.93 -10.09 -2.32
C SER A 262 -23.41 -9.98 -2.23
N LYS A 263 -22.81 -9.06 -2.97
CA LYS A 263 -21.37 -8.78 -2.94
C LYS A 263 -20.92 -8.24 -1.58
N VAL A 264 -21.70 -7.32 -1.02
CA VAL A 264 -21.47 -6.78 0.33
C VAL A 264 -21.48 -7.90 1.37
N ASN A 265 -22.44 -8.80 1.34
CA ASN A 265 -22.55 -9.91 2.28
C ASN A 265 -21.31 -10.83 2.20
N ILE A 266 -20.81 -11.12 0.99
CA ILE A 266 -19.60 -11.94 0.81
C ILE A 266 -18.40 -11.21 1.46
N ALA A 267 -18.20 -9.93 1.16
CA ALA A 267 -17.08 -9.15 1.69
C ALA A 267 -17.16 -9.03 3.23
N LEU A 268 -18.33 -8.72 3.78
CA LEU A 268 -18.54 -8.60 5.22
C LEU A 268 -18.40 -9.95 5.96
N ASN A 269 -18.86 -11.05 5.38
CA ASN A 269 -18.68 -12.37 5.98
C ASN A 269 -17.20 -12.76 6.02
N PHE A 270 -16.45 -12.48 4.95
CA PHE A 270 -15.01 -12.68 4.95
C PHE A 270 -14.33 -11.84 6.06
N ALA A 271 -14.63 -10.55 6.12
CA ALA A 271 -14.03 -9.65 7.12
C ALA A 271 -14.38 -10.06 8.56
N LYS A 272 -15.63 -10.44 8.82
CA LYS A 272 -16.10 -10.91 10.14
C LYS A 272 -15.44 -12.21 10.58
N ALA A 273 -15.09 -13.08 9.65
CA ALA A 273 -14.37 -14.32 9.96
C ALA A 273 -12.95 -14.07 10.49
N GLN A 274 -12.40 -12.87 10.28
CA GLN A 274 -11.05 -12.47 10.73
C GLN A 274 -11.05 -11.75 12.10
N LEU A 275 -12.21 -11.62 12.76
CA LEU A 275 -12.32 -10.95 14.05
C LEU A 275 -11.41 -11.61 15.09
N GLY A 276 -10.62 -10.79 15.80
CA GLY A 276 -9.65 -11.25 16.80
C GLY A 276 -8.26 -11.56 16.26
N GLU A 277 -8.08 -11.63 14.94
CA GLU A 277 -6.75 -11.81 14.34
C GLU A 277 -5.88 -10.56 14.48
N ALA A 278 -4.57 -10.78 14.61
CA ALA A 278 -3.63 -9.71 14.92
C ALA A 278 -3.45 -8.70 13.77
N TYR A 279 -3.29 -7.43 14.13
CA TYR A 279 -2.75 -6.45 13.19
C TYR A 279 -1.25 -6.68 13.02
N VAL A 280 -0.79 -6.73 11.78
CA VAL A 280 0.64 -6.73 11.43
C VAL A 280 0.84 -5.75 10.26
N LEU A 281 1.87 -4.92 10.35
CA LEU A 281 2.25 -4.00 9.29
C LEU A 281 2.49 -4.76 7.98
N GLY A 282 1.82 -4.37 6.90
CA GLY A 282 1.87 -5.04 5.62
C GLY A 282 1.10 -6.38 5.58
N GLY A 283 0.25 -6.67 6.57
CA GLY A 283 -0.53 -7.90 6.65
C GLY A 283 -1.67 -7.96 5.64
N MET A 284 -1.69 -9.02 4.81
CA MET A 284 -2.72 -9.29 3.80
C MET A 284 -3.40 -10.67 3.98
N GLY A 285 -3.25 -11.28 5.15
CA GLY A 285 -3.80 -12.59 5.47
C GLY A 285 -2.80 -13.74 5.26
N PRO A 286 -3.23 -14.99 5.51
CA PRO A 286 -4.58 -15.38 5.95
C PRO A 286 -4.85 -15.21 7.44
N SER A 287 -3.86 -14.94 8.29
CA SER A 287 -3.99 -14.92 9.76
C SER A 287 -3.55 -13.61 10.41
N VAL A 288 -3.07 -12.65 9.62
CA VAL A 288 -2.64 -11.31 10.08
C VAL A 288 -3.03 -10.26 9.05
N TRP A 289 -3.41 -9.09 9.51
CA TRP A 289 -4.00 -8.05 8.67
C TRP A 289 -3.47 -6.67 9.04
N ASP A 290 -3.32 -5.79 8.05
CA ASP A 290 -3.40 -4.36 8.26
C ASP A 290 -4.74 -3.80 7.73
N CYS A 291 -4.95 -2.49 7.85
CA CYS A 291 -6.24 -1.87 7.52
C CYS A 291 -6.60 -2.03 6.03
N SER A 292 -5.66 -1.81 5.13
CA SER A 292 -5.86 -1.92 3.68
C SER A 292 -5.80 -3.37 3.19
N GLY A 293 -5.07 -4.23 3.89
CA GLY A 293 -5.01 -5.66 3.58
C GLY A 293 -6.33 -6.37 3.83
N ILE A 294 -6.98 -6.14 4.98
CA ILE A 294 -8.28 -6.77 5.28
C ILE A 294 -9.38 -6.27 4.33
N THR A 295 -9.41 -4.96 4.01
CA THR A 295 -10.41 -4.44 3.07
C THR A 295 -10.20 -5.01 1.67
N LYS A 296 -8.96 -5.06 1.19
CA LYS A 296 -8.59 -5.65 -0.11
C LYS A 296 -9.00 -7.12 -0.19
N ALA A 297 -8.65 -7.93 0.81
CA ALA A 297 -8.98 -9.35 0.82
C ALA A 297 -10.50 -9.59 0.89
N SER A 298 -11.22 -8.79 1.68
CA SER A 298 -12.68 -8.88 1.81
C SER A 298 -13.39 -8.64 0.48
N TYR A 299 -12.99 -7.63 -0.27
CA TYR A 299 -13.57 -7.33 -1.57
C TYR A 299 -13.08 -8.26 -2.68
N ALA A 300 -11.83 -8.74 -2.60
CA ALA A 300 -11.34 -9.78 -3.49
C ALA A 300 -12.16 -11.09 -3.36
N ALA A 301 -12.58 -11.47 -2.15
CA ALA A 301 -13.48 -12.59 -1.92
C ALA A 301 -14.85 -12.41 -2.63
N ALA A 302 -15.31 -11.16 -2.77
CA ALA A 302 -16.52 -10.82 -3.52
C ALA A 302 -16.28 -10.67 -5.04
N GLY A 303 -15.04 -10.87 -5.52
CA GLY A 303 -14.64 -10.66 -6.91
C GLY A 303 -14.64 -9.19 -7.33
N ILE A 304 -14.35 -8.28 -6.40
CA ILE A 304 -14.27 -6.83 -6.64
C ILE A 304 -12.84 -6.36 -6.37
N TYR A 305 -12.24 -5.69 -7.35
CA TYR A 305 -10.98 -4.98 -7.18
C TYR A 305 -11.25 -3.59 -6.56
N ILE A 306 -10.55 -3.24 -5.51
CA ILE A 306 -10.71 -1.95 -4.82
C ILE A 306 -9.41 -1.12 -4.77
N GLY A 307 -8.37 -1.55 -5.48
CA GLY A 307 -7.04 -0.93 -5.46
C GLY A 307 -5.96 -1.85 -4.89
N THR A 308 -4.80 -1.27 -4.66
CA THR A 308 -3.60 -1.95 -4.16
C THR A 308 -3.65 -2.12 -2.63
N HIS A 309 -2.51 -2.43 -2.02
CA HIS A 309 -2.35 -2.57 -0.57
C HIS A 309 -2.01 -1.21 0.08
N SER A 310 -2.79 -0.18 -0.21
CA SER A 310 -2.67 1.17 0.33
C SER A 310 -4.05 1.77 0.51
N ALA A 311 -4.33 2.36 1.67
CA ALA A 311 -5.60 3.03 1.95
C ALA A 311 -5.81 4.23 1.00
N THR A 312 -4.75 4.98 0.71
CA THR A 312 -4.78 6.08 -0.25
C THR A 312 -5.07 5.59 -1.67
N ASN A 313 -4.45 4.49 -2.10
CA ASN A 313 -4.70 3.92 -3.42
C ASN A 313 -6.13 3.39 -3.54
N GLN A 314 -6.66 2.73 -2.51
CA GLN A 314 -8.05 2.28 -2.49
C GLN A 314 -9.03 3.46 -2.61
N PHE A 315 -8.78 4.58 -1.92
CA PHE A 315 -9.56 5.81 -2.09
C PHE A 315 -9.47 6.34 -3.52
N ASN A 316 -8.27 6.44 -4.07
CA ASN A 316 -8.04 6.93 -5.43
C ASN A 316 -8.70 6.03 -6.49
N THR A 317 -8.72 4.71 -6.26
CA THR A 317 -9.42 3.76 -7.13
C THR A 317 -10.93 4.03 -7.11
N MET A 318 -11.54 4.19 -5.93
CA MET A 318 -12.97 4.54 -5.82
C MET A 318 -13.28 5.90 -6.45
N ALA A 319 -12.38 6.87 -6.33
CA ALA A 319 -12.52 8.16 -6.97
C ALA A 319 -12.48 8.06 -8.52
N ALA A 320 -11.50 7.32 -9.06
CA ALA A 320 -11.32 7.11 -10.49
C ALA A 320 -12.50 6.34 -11.12
N GLU A 321 -13.06 5.37 -10.39
CA GLU A 321 -14.24 4.60 -10.80
C GLU A 321 -15.57 5.34 -10.56
N ARG A 322 -15.53 6.58 -10.03
CA ARG A 322 -16.71 7.38 -9.71
C ARG A 322 -17.65 6.69 -8.71
N LYS A 323 -17.08 6.04 -7.70
CA LYS A 323 -17.80 5.26 -6.67
C LYS A 323 -17.73 5.91 -5.27
N LEU A 324 -17.37 7.18 -5.18
CA LEU A 324 -17.40 7.92 -3.93
C LEU A 324 -18.80 8.49 -3.65
N VAL A 325 -19.27 8.32 -2.43
CA VAL A 325 -20.54 8.84 -1.91
C VAL A 325 -20.28 9.73 -0.70
N PRO A 326 -21.03 10.83 -0.49
CA PRO A 326 -20.94 11.57 0.76
C PRO A 326 -21.38 10.68 1.93
N LEU A 327 -20.84 10.91 3.13
CA LEU A 327 -21.17 10.11 4.30
C LEU A 327 -22.67 10.14 4.67
N THR A 328 -23.42 11.12 4.19
CA THR A 328 -24.88 11.18 4.35
C THR A 328 -25.61 10.06 3.61
N GLN A 329 -24.96 9.45 2.62
CA GLN A 329 -25.50 8.39 1.75
C GLN A 329 -24.82 7.03 1.95
N TRP A 330 -23.91 6.88 2.94
CA TRP A 330 -23.19 5.64 3.14
C TRP A 330 -24.13 4.45 3.46
N GLN A 331 -23.75 3.27 3.00
CA GLN A 331 -24.46 2.00 3.17
C GLN A 331 -23.53 0.95 3.74
N PRO A 332 -24.04 -0.10 4.42
CA PRO A 332 -23.23 -1.23 4.83
C PRO A 332 -22.40 -1.78 3.66
N GLY A 333 -21.13 -2.02 3.90
CA GLY A 333 -20.14 -2.40 2.89
C GLY A 333 -19.33 -1.22 2.33
N ASP A 334 -19.74 0.04 2.50
CA ASP A 334 -18.96 1.15 2.03
C ASP A 334 -17.61 1.24 2.77
N LEU A 335 -16.54 1.59 2.05
CA LEU A 335 -15.22 1.88 2.63
C LEU A 335 -15.21 3.29 3.18
N ILE A 336 -14.67 3.45 4.37
CA ILE A 336 -14.51 4.76 5.03
C ILE A 336 -13.04 5.00 5.36
N TRP A 337 -12.57 6.24 5.20
CA TRP A 337 -11.17 6.59 5.35
C TRP A 337 -10.93 7.64 6.41
N TYR A 338 -9.73 7.61 6.99
CA TYR A 338 -9.22 8.61 7.91
C TYR A 338 -8.01 9.31 7.32
N SER A 339 -7.97 10.65 7.46
CA SER A 339 -6.94 11.50 6.90
C SER A 339 -6.60 12.65 7.84
N GLN A 340 -5.32 13.02 7.91
CA GLN A 340 -4.90 14.24 8.59
C GLN A 340 -5.17 15.50 7.76
N SER A 341 -5.42 15.32 6.47
CA SER A 341 -5.66 16.39 5.52
C SER A 341 -7.12 16.41 5.08
N SER A 342 -7.72 17.59 5.02
CA SER A 342 -9.02 17.79 4.37
C SER A 342 -8.93 17.80 2.84
N SER A 343 -7.72 17.83 2.27
CA SER A 343 -7.50 17.76 0.83
C SER A 343 -8.00 16.45 0.24
N PHE A 344 -8.70 16.53 -0.89
CA PHE A 344 -9.16 15.36 -1.64
C PHE A 344 -7.98 14.45 -2.03
N ASN A 345 -6.87 15.04 -2.46
CA ASN A 345 -5.65 14.34 -2.88
C ASN A 345 -4.68 14.05 -1.71
N GLY A 346 -5.06 14.37 -0.47
CA GLY A 346 -4.24 14.07 0.70
C GLY A 346 -4.28 12.58 1.07
N ASP A 347 -3.22 12.11 1.71
CA ASP A 347 -3.10 10.70 2.12
C ASP A 347 -4.20 10.28 3.08
N LYS A 348 -4.63 9.04 2.93
CA LYS A 348 -5.59 8.36 3.80
C LYS A 348 -4.80 7.32 4.61
N TYR A 349 -4.52 7.63 5.88
CA TYR A 349 -3.66 6.78 6.71
C TYR A 349 -4.36 5.53 7.27
N HIS A 350 -5.69 5.44 7.13
CA HIS A 350 -6.47 4.31 7.59
C HIS A 350 -7.72 4.12 6.76
N VAL A 351 -8.16 2.87 6.62
CA VAL A 351 -9.40 2.47 5.95
C VAL A 351 -10.13 1.43 6.80
N ALA A 352 -11.46 1.47 6.78
CA ALA A 352 -12.33 0.50 7.43
C ALA A 352 -13.55 0.21 6.57
N ILE A 353 -14.28 -0.85 6.87
CA ILE A 353 -15.56 -1.18 6.24
C ILE A 353 -16.69 -0.71 7.14
N TYR A 354 -17.54 0.17 6.66
CA TYR A 354 -18.78 0.54 7.36
C TYR A 354 -19.76 -0.63 7.33
N ILE A 355 -20.33 -1.01 8.47
CA ILE A 355 -21.19 -2.20 8.58
C ILE A 355 -22.64 -1.88 8.98
N GLY A 356 -23.02 -0.60 9.02
CA GLY A 356 -24.32 -0.14 9.49
C GLY A 356 -24.29 0.29 10.96
N ASP A 357 -25.37 0.88 11.46
CA ASP A 357 -25.61 1.23 12.86
C ASP A 357 -24.45 2.07 13.49
N ASN A 358 -23.83 2.92 12.69
CA ASN A 358 -22.65 3.69 13.10
C ASN A 358 -21.46 2.81 13.57
N LEU A 359 -21.36 1.59 13.05
CA LEU A 359 -20.30 0.64 13.32
C LEU A 359 -19.38 0.47 12.10
N MET A 360 -18.12 0.17 12.36
CA MET A 360 -17.15 -0.21 11.35
C MET A 360 -16.38 -1.47 11.76
N LEU A 361 -15.95 -2.24 10.77
CA LEU A 361 -15.00 -3.32 10.93
C LEU A 361 -13.63 -2.83 10.46
N GLU A 362 -12.61 -3.01 11.28
CA GLU A 362 -11.26 -2.54 11.01
C GLU A 362 -10.18 -3.49 11.55
N ALA A 363 -9.00 -3.50 10.90
CA ALA A 363 -7.72 -3.86 11.51
C ALA A 363 -7.07 -2.55 12.00
N PRO A 364 -7.08 -2.25 13.30
CA PRO A 364 -6.97 -0.86 13.77
C PRO A 364 -5.55 -0.29 13.85
N ASN A 365 -4.61 -1.03 14.40
CA ASN A 365 -3.20 -0.63 14.56
C ASN A 365 -2.40 -1.79 15.20
N PRO A 366 -1.05 -1.72 15.25
CA PRO A 366 -0.17 -2.84 15.65
C PRO A 366 -0.43 -3.47 17.02
N ALA A 367 -0.94 -2.74 17.99
CA ALA A 367 -1.19 -3.28 19.34
C ALA A 367 -2.60 -3.84 19.52
N ARG A 368 -3.34 -4.08 18.45
CA ARG A 368 -4.75 -4.49 18.52
C ARG A 368 -5.07 -5.57 17.47
N THR A 369 -6.25 -6.14 17.61
CA THR A 369 -6.77 -7.16 16.69
C THR A 369 -7.87 -6.59 15.79
N VAL A 370 -8.21 -7.31 14.73
CA VAL A 370 -9.40 -7.05 13.90
C VAL A 370 -10.65 -7.01 14.78
N ARG A 371 -11.45 -5.97 14.62
CA ARG A 371 -12.59 -5.72 15.51
C ARG A 371 -13.74 -4.97 14.85
N ILE A 372 -14.89 -4.98 15.53
CA ILE A 372 -16.05 -4.11 15.25
C ILE A 372 -16.12 -3.05 16.35
N VAL A 373 -16.18 -1.78 15.96
CA VAL A 373 -16.26 -0.63 16.88
C VAL A 373 -17.12 0.48 16.29
N GLY A 374 -17.54 1.44 17.13
CA GLY A 374 -18.21 2.65 16.66
C GLY A 374 -17.33 3.48 15.72
N VAL A 375 -17.95 4.06 14.69
CA VAL A 375 -17.24 4.96 13.77
C VAL A 375 -16.75 6.19 14.55
N ARG A 376 -15.47 6.52 14.37
CA ARG A 376 -14.85 7.73 14.93
C ARG A 376 -15.02 8.87 13.94
N TYR A 377 -15.57 10.00 14.36
CA TYR A 377 -15.74 11.15 13.45
C TYR A 377 -14.51 12.05 13.36
N GLY A 378 -13.59 11.98 14.32
CA GLY A 378 -12.33 12.71 14.28
C GLY A 378 -11.48 12.21 13.09
N GLU A 379 -11.10 13.15 12.21
CA GLU A 379 -10.30 12.87 11.00
C GLU A 379 -10.96 11.89 9.99
N LEU A 380 -12.25 11.58 10.17
CA LEU A 380 -13.02 10.83 9.18
C LEU A 380 -13.14 11.68 7.90
N PHE A 381 -12.71 11.11 6.77
CA PHE A 381 -12.79 11.79 5.49
C PHE A 381 -14.25 11.88 5.03
N PRO A 382 -14.71 13.00 4.40
CA PRO A 382 -16.14 13.24 4.18
C PRO A 382 -16.80 12.39 3.09
N TYR A 383 -16.05 11.51 2.44
CA TYR A 383 -16.57 10.57 1.44
C TYR A 383 -16.28 9.13 1.83
N ALA A 384 -17.26 8.26 1.58
CA ALA A 384 -17.11 6.81 1.58
C ALA A 384 -17.00 6.30 0.13
N GLY A 385 -16.43 5.13 -0.06
CA GLY A 385 -16.41 4.44 -1.36
C GLY A 385 -17.37 3.28 -1.36
N ARG A 386 -18.12 3.10 -2.45
CA ARG A 386 -19.08 2.01 -2.64
C ARG A 386 -18.59 1.00 -3.67
N PRO A 387 -17.68 0.06 -3.31
CA PRO A 387 -17.06 -0.82 -4.29
C PRO A 387 -18.06 -1.70 -5.04
N SER A 388 -19.13 -2.10 -4.37
CA SER A 388 -20.15 -3.02 -4.91
C SER A 388 -21.19 -2.36 -5.80
N ALA A 389 -21.19 -1.03 -5.94
CA ALA A 389 -22.04 -0.35 -6.91
C ALA A 389 -21.66 -0.76 -8.34
N PRO A 390 -22.67 -0.77 -9.26
CA PRO A 390 -22.46 -1.12 -10.66
C PRO A 390 -21.47 -0.17 -11.37
#